data_d802110283a0bf63fce8138b3f5611c8
#
_entry.id   d802110283a0bf63fce8138b3f5611c8
#
_cell.length_a   1.000
_cell.length_b   1.000
_cell.length_c   1.000
_cell.angle_alpha   90.00
_cell.angle_beta   90.00
_cell.angle_gamma   90.00
#
_symmetry.space_group_name_H-M   'P 1'
#
loop_
_entity.id
_entity.type
_entity.pdbx_description
1 polymer ?
#
loop_
_entity_poly.entity_id
_entity_poly.type
_entity_poly.pdbx_seq_one_letter_code
_entity_poly.pdbx_strand_id
1 'polypeptide(L)'
;MIDKENEIFNAVAKKLREVFPEIYVVGTEIVSAPPRFPSASLVQTNNVIDNNYSTFNSLENVVKEDYKAEAFSNLEKGKETQTKEITAVISDVMCEFGYTRTFCEPIANADATISRRVSRYRKNNVI
;
A
#
# COMPACT_ATOMS: atom_id res chain seq x y z
N MET A 1 -5.43 -17.54 -12.17
CA MET A 1 -5.28 -16.10 -11.84
C MET A 1 -4.03 -15.88 -11.00
N ILE A 2 -3.22 -14.92 -11.36
CA ILE A 2 -2.04 -14.54 -10.58
C ILE A 2 -2.50 -13.53 -9.53
N ASP A 3 -2.37 -13.88 -8.26
CA ASP A 3 -2.74 -13.00 -7.16
C ASP A 3 -1.84 -13.27 -5.95
N LYS A 4 -1.10 -12.24 -5.54
CA LYS A 4 -0.18 -12.30 -4.40
C LYS A 4 -0.58 -11.33 -3.30
N GLU A 5 -1.82 -10.85 -3.29
CA GLU A 5 -2.29 -9.83 -2.37
C GLU A 5 -2.05 -10.21 -0.90
N ASN A 6 -2.41 -11.42 -0.50
CA ASN A 6 -2.23 -11.87 0.89
C ASN A 6 -0.75 -11.94 1.29
N GLU A 7 0.10 -12.44 0.40
CA GLU A 7 1.55 -12.53 0.64
C GLU A 7 2.15 -11.13 0.85
N ILE A 8 1.80 -10.20 -0.02
CA ILE A 8 2.31 -8.83 0.03
C ILE A 8 1.77 -8.10 1.25
N PHE A 9 0.48 -8.20 1.53
CA PHE A 9 -0.13 -7.60 2.72
C PHE A 9 0.55 -8.11 3.99
N ASN A 10 0.75 -9.41 4.11
CA ASN A 10 1.38 -9.99 5.30
C ASN A 10 2.81 -9.52 5.48
N ALA A 11 3.58 -9.41 4.39
CA ALA A 11 4.95 -8.92 4.45
C ALA A 11 5.01 -7.45 4.89
N VAL A 12 4.15 -6.61 4.34
CA VAL A 12 4.07 -5.19 4.70
C VAL A 12 3.63 -5.03 6.16
N ALA A 13 2.59 -5.74 6.56
CA ALA A 13 2.07 -5.67 7.93
C ALA A 13 3.11 -6.12 8.96
N LYS A 14 3.84 -7.20 8.66
CA LYS A 14 4.90 -7.71 9.54
C LYS A 14 5.99 -6.66 9.73
N LYS A 15 6.47 -6.05 8.65
CA LYS A 15 7.53 -5.06 8.72
C LYS A 15 7.07 -3.80 9.44
N LEU A 16 5.85 -3.35 9.20
CA LEU A 16 5.28 -2.20 9.90
C LEU A 16 5.19 -2.44 11.41
N ARG A 17 4.77 -3.63 11.81
CA ARG A 17 4.67 -3.98 13.24
C ARG A 17 6.04 -4.12 13.91
N GLU A 18 7.07 -4.48 13.17
CA GLU A 18 8.43 -4.50 13.70
C GLU A 18 8.96 -3.09 14.00
N VAL A 19 8.65 -2.12 13.14
CA VAL A 19 9.10 -0.73 13.28
C VAL A 19 8.15 0.08 14.18
N PHE A 20 6.85 -0.15 14.07
CA PHE A 20 5.82 0.54 14.84
C PHE A 20 4.95 -0.51 15.55
N PRO A 21 5.33 -0.98 16.76
CA PRO A 21 4.66 -2.12 17.41
C PRO A 21 3.16 -1.95 17.63
N GLU A 22 2.67 -0.72 17.75
CA GLU A 22 1.26 -0.42 18.02
C GLU A 22 0.47 -0.02 16.77
N ILE A 23 1.06 -0.14 15.59
CA ILE A 23 0.40 0.30 14.35
C ILE A 23 -0.84 -0.56 14.06
N TYR A 24 -1.91 0.10 13.62
CA TYR A 24 -3.12 -0.55 13.14
C TYR A 24 -3.00 -0.72 11.62
N VAL A 25 -2.97 -1.95 11.13
CA VAL A 25 -2.80 -2.26 9.70
C VAL A 25 -4.00 -3.03 9.19
N VAL A 26 -4.61 -2.56 8.11
CA VAL A 26 -5.77 -3.21 7.49
C VAL A 26 -5.58 -3.36 5.98
N GLY A 27 -6.24 -4.37 5.42
CA GLY A 27 -6.27 -4.63 3.98
C GLY A 27 -7.48 -4.02 3.27
N THR A 28 -8.22 -3.13 3.93
CA THR A 28 -9.38 -2.45 3.38
C THR A 28 -9.19 -0.94 3.43
N GLU A 29 -9.91 -0.22 2.58
CA GLU A 29 -9.81 1.23 2.53
C GLU A 29 -10.35 1.88 3.81
N ILE A 30 -9.62 2.90 4.29
CA ILE A 30 -10.06 3.74 5.42
C ILE A 30 -10.61 5.04 4.84
N VAL A 31 -11.91 5.29 5.05
CA VAL A 31 -12.60 6.40 4.41
C VAL A 31 -12.24 7.76 5.03
N SER A 32 -12.35 7.88 6.34
CA SER A 32 -12.12 9.17 7.02
C SER A 32 -11.16 9.08 8.19
N ALA A 33 -11.36 8.14 9.10
CA ALA A 33 -10.53 7.99 10.28
C ALA A 33 -10.43 6.52 10.69
N PRO A 34 -9.21 6.02 10.98
CA PRO A 34 -9.04 4.69 11.54
C PRO A 34 -9.44 4.68 13.03
N PRO A 35 -9.73 3.48 13.59
CA PRO A 35 -10.07 3.37 15.01
C PRO A 35 -8.90 3.62 15.96
N ARG A 36 -7.67 3.52 15.47
CA ARG A 36 -6.45 3.73 16.26
C ARG A 36 -5.38 4.41 15.42
N PHE A 37 -4.40 5.02 16.10
CA PHE A 37 -3.25 5.65 15.45
C PHE A 37 -1.94 5.15 16.10
N PRO A 38 -0.81 5.12 15.38
CA PRO A 38 -0.74 5.30 13.93
C PRO A 38 -1.42 4.17 13.18
N SER A 39 -1.75 4.37 11.92
CA SER A 39 -2.39 3.33 11.13
C SER A 39 -1.96 3.37 9.67
N ALA A 40 -2.15 2.24 8.99
CA ALA A 40 -1.85 2.10 7.58
C ALA A 40 -2.87 1.16 6.94
N SER A 41 -3.16 1.40 5.66
CA SER A 41 -3.95 0.48 4.85
C SER A 41 -3.18 0.15 3.58
N LEU A 42 -3.35 -1.08 3.09
CA LEU A 42 -2.81 -1.53 1.82
C LEU A 42 -3.90 -2.28 1.08
N VAL A 43 -4.28 -1.77 -0.08
CA VAL A 43 -5.39 -2.30 -0.87
C VAL A 43 -4.93 -2.55 -2.30
N GLN A 44 -5.22 -3.73 -2.85
CA GLN A 44 -5.04 -3.97 -4.27
C GLN A 44 -6.15 -3.23 -5.04
N THR A 45 -5.77 -2.30 -5.90
CA THR A 45 -6.74 -1.50 -6.66
C THR A 45 -6.94 -2.03 -8.07
N ASN A 46 -6.02 -2.87 -8.55
CA ASN A 46 -6.09 -3.39 -9.90
C ASN A 46 -5.33 -4.72 -10.00
N ASN A 47 -5.90 -5.68 -10.72
CA ASN A 47 -5.26 -6.93 -11.09
C ASN A 47 -5.85 -7.35 -12.43
N VAL A 48 -5.20 -6.99 -13.53
CA VAL A 48 -5.70 -7.24 -14.89
C VAL A 48 -4.65 -7.94 -15.73
N ILE A 49 -5.12 -8.76 -16.67
CA ILE A 49 -4.26 -9.40 -17.65
C ILE A 49 -3.70 -8.33 -18.59
N ASP A 50 -2.38 -8.34 -18.80
CA ASP A 50 -1.74 -7.47 -19.78
C ASP A 50 -1.86 -8.14 -21.16
N ASN A 51 -2.78 -7.64 -21.98
CA ASN A 51 -3.07 -8.22 -23.29
C ASN A 51 -1.87 -8.21 -24.26
N ASN A 52 -0.89 -7.35 -24.03
CA ASN A 52 0.31 -7.31 -24.86
C ASN A 52 1.20 -8.54 -24.70
N TYR A 53 1.00 -9.30 -23.61
CA TYR A 53 1.81 -10.46 -23.26
C TYR A 53 1.00 -11.75 -23.16
N SER A 54 -0.30 -11.72 -23.52
CA SER A 54 -1.15 -12.91 -23.49
C SER A 54 -0.88 -13.81 -24.69
N THR A 55 -1.02 -15.13 -24.50
CA THR A 55 -0.91 -16.11 -25.58
C THR A 55 -2.26 -16.39 -26.25
N PHE A 56 -2.23 -17.10 -27.39
CA PHE A 56 -3.43 -17.52 -28.08
C PHE A 56 -4.34 -18.46 -27.25
N ASN A 57 -3.78 -19.12 -26.25
CA ASN A 57 -4.52 -20.02 -25.38
C ASN A 57 -5.28 -19.29 -24.27
N SER A 58 -5.28 -17.96 -24.26
CA SER A 58 -5.89 -17.12 -23.24
C SER A 58 -5.35 -17.37 -21.82
N LEU A 59 -4.11 -17.83 -21.70
CA LEU A 59 -3.44 -18.01 -20.44
C LEU A 59 -2.93 -16.68 -19.89
N GLU A 60 -3.00 -16.53 -18.58
CA GLU A 60 -2.39 -15.39 -17.90
C GLU A 60 -0.87 -15.54 -17.91
N ASN A 61 -0.16 -14.79 -18.76
CA ASN A 61 1.29 -14.75 -18.80
C ASN A 61 1.84 -13.58 -18.00
N VAL A 62 1.18 -12.43 -18.09
CA VAL A 62 1.55 -11.20 -17.39
C VAL A 62 0.30 -10.58 -16.79
N VAL A 63 0.37 -10.27 -15.51
CA VAL A 63 -0.70 -9.59 -14.78
C VAL A 63 -0.19 -8.26 -14.28
N LYS A 64 -0.94 -7.20 -14.58
CA LYS A 64 -0.66 -5.85 -14.09
C LYS A 64 -1.38 -5.65 -12.77
N GLU A 65 -0.62 -5.39 -11.71
CA GLU A 65 -1.15 -5.20 -10.37
C GLU A 65 -0.86 -3.79 -9.87
N ASP A 66 -1.87 -3.14 -9.33
CA ASP A 66 -1.76 -1.83 -8.69
C ASP A 66 -2.18 -1.95 -7.23
N TYR A 67 -1.43 -1.29 -6.36
CA TYR A 67 -1.73 -1.19 -4.93
C TYR A 67 -1.79 0.27 -4.52
N LYS A 68 -2.66 0.55 -3.56
CA LYS A 68 -2.75 1.84 -2.88
C LYS A 68 -2.46 1.64 -1.40
N ALA A 69 -1.50 2.37 -0.88
CA ALA A 69 -1.19 2.39 0.55
C ALA A 69 -1.49 3.76 1.12
N GLU A 70 -2.05 3.79 2.33
CA GLU A 70 -2.31 5.03 3.04
C GLU A 70 -1.73 4.93 4.44
N ALA A 71 -1.13 6.02 4.90
CA ALA A 71 -0.60 6.14 6.26
C ALA A 71 -1.32 7.28 6.98
N PHE A 72 -1.69 7.06 8.24
CA PHE A 72 -2.42 8.01 9.06
C PHE A 72 -1.70 8.24 10.38
N SER A 73 -1.65 9.49 10.81
CA SER A 73 -1.11 9.88 12.12
C SER A 73 -1.91 11.04 12.69
N ASN A 74 -2.11 11.03 14.01
CA ASN A 74 -2.77 12.12 14.73
C ASN A 74 -1.87 12.75 15.80
N LEU A 75 -0.56 12.57 15.71
CA LEU A 75 0.36 13.18 16.66
C LEU A 75 0.20 14.71 16.65
N GLU A 76 0.24 15.34 17.81
CA GLU A 76 0.18 16.81 17.91
C GLU A 76 1.39 17.44 17.23
N LYS A 77 2.57 16.80 17.38
CA LYS A 77 3.81 17.20 16.70
C LYS A 77 4.38 16.02 15.95
N GLY A 78 4.73 16.25 14.69
CA GLY A 78 5.39 15.24 13.88
C GLY A 78 4.47 14.25 13.20
N LYS A 79 3.16 14.56 13.06
CA LYS A 79 2.24 13.67 12.34
C LYS A 79 2.63 13.49 10.87
N GLU A 80 3.08 14.54 10.19
CA GLU A 80 3.56 14.45 8.82
C GLU A 80 4.83 13.60 8.72
N THR A 81 5.74 13.76 9.67
CA THR A 81 6.96 12.96 9.74
C THR A 81 6.63 11.49 9.96
N GLN A 82 5.69 11.19 10.85
CA GLN A 82 5.27 9.82 11.11
C GLN A 82 4.65 9.17 9.88
N THR A 83 3.80 9.87 9.14
CA THR A 83 3.22 9.32 7.90
C THR A 83 4.28 9.08 6.84
N LYS A 84 5.31 9.93 6.75
CA LYS A 84 6.44 9.72 5.85
C LYS A 84 7.24 8.48 6.24
N GLU A 85 7.50 8.28 7.52
CA GLU A 85 8.23 7.11 8.01
C GLU A 85 7.47 5.81 7.73
N ILE A 86 6.16 5.81 7.97
CA ILE A 86 5.30 4.66 7.65
C ILE A 86 5.33 4.37 6.15
N THR A 87 5.17 5.40 5.32
CA THR A 87 5.22 5.26 3.86
C THR A 87 6.57 4.75 3.38
N ALA A 88 7.67 5.19 3.99
CA ALA A 88 9.01 4.71 3.65
C ALA A 88 9.15 3.21 3.89
N VAL A 89 8.64 2.70 5.02
CA VAL A 89 8.66 1.26 5.31
C VAL A 89 7.84 0.49 4.29
N ILE A 90 6.64 0.96 3.96
CA ILE A 90 5.78 0.34 2.94
C ILE A 90 6.50 0.30 1.59
N SER A 91 7.10 1.43 1.19
CA SER A 91 7.82 1.53 -0.09
C SER A 91 8.98 0.55 -0.17
N ASP A 92 9.75 0.42 0.92
CA ASP A 92 10.89 -0.51 0.95
C ASP A 92 10.43 -1.96 0.73
N VAL A 93 9.36 -2.38 1.40
CA VAL A 93 8.81 -3.73 1.22
C VAL A 93 8.26 -3.92 -0.19
N MET A 94 7.49 -2.96 -0.70
CA MET A 94 6.94 -3.05 -2.05
C MET A 94 8.05 -3.11 -3.11
N CYS A 95 9.13 -2.35 -2.94
CA CYS A 95 10.29 -2.41 -3.84
C CYS A 95 11.00 -3.76 -3.79
N GLU A 96 11.09 -4.40 -2.63
CA GLU A 96 11.65 -5.75 -2.50
C GLU A 96 10.84 -6.77 -3.30
N PHE A 97 9.53 -6.60 -3.40
CA PHE A 97 8.66 -7.42 -4.25
C PHE A 97 8.67 -7.00 -5.73
N GLY A 98 9.43 -5.97 -6.08
CA GLY A 98 9.58 -5.51 -7.45
C GLY A 98 8.54 -4.50 -7.92
N TYR A 99 7.79 -3.90 -7.01
CA TYR A 99 6.83 -2.85 -7.34
C TYR A 99 7.53 -1.50 -7.50
N THR A 100 7.02 -0.68 -8.42
CA THR A 100 7.47 0.69 -8.64
C THR A 100 6.47 1.64 -8.02
N ARG A 101 6.96 2.59 -7.23
CA ARG A 101 6.11 3.64 -6.68
C ARG A 101 5.78 4.65 -7.78
N THR A 102 4.50 4.82 -8.09
CA THR A 102 4.03 5.72 -9.13
C THR A 102 3.47 7.03 -8.58
N PHE A 103 3.20 7.08 -7.28
CA PHE A 103 2.59 8.23 -6.62
C PHE A 103 2.93 8.23 -5.14
N CYS A 104 3.19 9.40 -4.56
CA CYS A 104 3.34 9.56 -3.12
C CYS A 104 3.13 11.03 -2.76
N GLU A 105 1.98 11.35 -2.15
CA GLU A 105 1.63 12.71 -1.77
C GLU A 105 0.81 12.74 -0.47
N PRO A 106 0.93 13.81 0.32
CA PRO A 106 -0.01 14.06 1.40
C PRO A 106 -1.38 14.41 0.82
N ILE A 107 -2.43 13.91 1.44
CA ILE A 107 -3.81 14.19 1.02
C ILE A 107 -4.56 14.78 2.19
N ALA A 108 -5.37 15.80 1.91
CA ALA A 108 -6.22 16.40 2.94
C ALA A 108 -7.21 15.35 3.47
N ASN A 109 -7.33 15.30 4.81
CA ASN A 109 -8.32 14.47 5.47
C ASN A 109 -9.47 15.35 5.96
N ALA A 110 -10.67 14.77 6.07
CA ALA A 110 -11.84 15.49 6.58
C ALA A 110 -11.60 16.05 7.98
N ASP A 111 -10.87 15.30 8.82
CA ASP A 111 -10.40 15.77 10.12
C ASP A 111 -8.98 16.31 9.96
N ALA A 112 -8.81 17.63 10.11
CA ALA A 112 -7.52 18.29 9.92
C ALA A 112 -6.49 17.96 11.00
N THR A 113 -6.89 17.32 12.09
CA THR A 113 -5.94 16.84 13.12
C THR A 113 -5.22 15.57 12.71
N ILE A 114 -5.65 14.94 11.62
CA ILE A 114 -5.09 13.71 11.09
C ILE A 114 -4.26 14.02 9.84
N SER A 115 -3.00 13.60 9.84
CA SER A 115 -2.17 13.60 8.63
C SER A 115 -2.42 12.31 7.86
N ARG A 116 -2.64 12.42 6.56
CA ARG A 116 -2.90 11.30 5.66
C ARG A 116 -1.96 11.41 4.47
N ARG A 117 -1.26 10.31 4.18
CA ARG A 117 -0.36 10.23 3.03
C ARG A 117 -0.70 9.00 2.20
N VAL A 118 -0.82 9.19 0.90
CA VAL A 118 -1.16 8.13 -0.05
C VAL A 118 0.04 7.83 -0.93
N SER A 119 0.31 6.55 -1.14
CA SER A 119 1.29 6.08 -2.11
C SER A 119 0.68 4.98 -2.99
N ARG A 120 1.13 4.91 -4.23
CA ARG A 120 0.65 3.91 -5.19
C ARG A 120 1.82 3.16 -5.79
N TYR A 121 1.60 1.88 -6.08
CA TYR A 121 2.62 0.96 -6.57
C TYR A 121 2.09 0.15 -7.73
N ARG A 122 2.94 -0.12 -8.70
CA ARG A 122 2.59 -0.91 -9.88
C ARG A 122 3.66 -1.93 -10.20
N LYS A 123 3.24 -3.10 -10.65
CA LYS A 123 4.11 -4.15 -11.13
C LYS A 123 3.41 -4.99 -12.19
N ASN A 124 4.18 -5.46 -13.17
CA ASN A 124 3.75 -6.52 -14.07
C ASN A 124 4.31 -7.85 -13.53
N ASN A 125 3.44 -8.74 -13.08
CA ASN A 125 3.83 -10.06 -12.62
C ASN A 125 3.81 -11.04 -13.78
N VAL A 126 4.91 -11.75 -13.99
CA VAL A 126 5.08 -12.75 -15.05
C VAL A 126 5.00 -14.14 -14.44
N ILE A 127 4.29 -15.03 -15.12
CA ILE A 127 4.23 -16.43 -14.74
C ILE A 127 5.58 -17.12 -15.00
#